data_6425e116c764365da862e05871a2be73
#
_entry.id   6425e116c764365da862e05871a2be73
#
_cell.length_a   1.000
_cell.length_b   1.000
_cell.length_c   1.000
_cell.angle_alpha   90.00
_cell.angle_beta   90.00
_cell.angle_gamma   90.00
#
_symmetry.space_group_name_H-M   'P 1'
#
loop_
_entity.id
_entity.type
_entity.pdbx_description
1 polymer ?
#
loop_
_entity_poly.entity_id
_entity_poly.type
_entity_poly.pdbx_seq_one_letter_code
_entity_poly.pdbx_strand_id
1 'polypeptide(L)'
;WPSRAGPRSINMDITNKCTLACITCERTHHIRIDGKVIGTILSLADFEKYMPWFDHFTFCGQVSDPSMHPEFNKILELVVKNNKSATVHNTASHRPERWYRKMFDISSGNQIEWYFGIDGLPKDSHKYRTRQDGEKLFEMMSIASKYDPGFAIKWKYIIFKYNQNDVEECKQIAKDLGIVFNTVNSRRHPPGLRPDEEFTSNFAMGNTYYDPDE
;
A
#
# COMPACT_ATOMS: atom_id res chain seq x y z
N TRP A 1 5.01 -10.53 31.19
CA TRP A 1 5.77 -10.54 29.93
C TRP A 1 6.98 -9.64 30.11
N PRO A 2 8.22 -10.06 29.74
CA PRO A 2 9.38 -9.19 29.87
C PRO A 2 9.18 -7.95 29.01
N SER A 3 9.49 -6.77 29.56
CA SER A 3 9.49 -5.50 28.85
C SER A 3 10.48 -5.58 27.67
N ARG A 4 10.00 -5.74 26.43
CA ARG A 4 10.84 -5.54 25.26
C ARG A 4 11.10 -4.04 25.13
N ALA A 5 12.34 -3.65 25.25
CA ALA A 5 12.78 -2.31 24.92
C ALA A 5 12.69 -2.12 23.40
N GLY A 6 11.72 -1.32 22.93
CA GLY A 6 11.52 -0.95 21.54
C GLY A 6 10.05 -0.84 21.14
N PRO A 7 9.73 -0.09 20.06
CA PRO A 7 8.36 0.05 19.58
C PRO A 7 7.81 -1.29 19.10
N ARG A 8 6.58 -1.58 19.50
CA ARG A 8 5.88 -2.81 19.10
C ARG A 8 5.05 -2.54 17.85
N SER A 9 5.24 -3.34 16.83
CA SER A 9 4.51 -3.22 15.58
C SER A 9 3.63 -4.43 15.29
N ILE A 10 2.50 -4.20 14.63
CA ILE A 10 1.61 -5.26 14.16
C ILE A 10 1.25 -5.01 12.70
N ASN A 11 1.27 -6.07 11.89
CA ASN A 11 0.73 -6.08 10.54
C ASN A 11 -0.61 -6.80 10.55
N MET A 12 -1.67 -6.17 10.02
CA MET A 12 -3.03 -6.71 10.12
C MET A 12 -3.90 -6.42 8.89
N ASP A 13 -4.69 -7.42 8.53
CA ASP A 13 -5.85 -7.27 7.66
C ASP A 13 -7.07 -6.88 8.51
N ILE A 14 -7.51 -5.63 8.42
CA ILE A 14 -8.68 -5.12 9.16
C ILE A 14 -10.00 -5.41 8.46
N THR A 15 -9.94 -5.95 7.27
CA THR A 15 -11.09 -6.38 6.46
C THR A 15 -10.68 -7.58 5.60
N ASN A 16 -11.63 -8.33 5.11
CA ASN A 16 -11.38 -9.38 4.12
C ASN A 16 -11.79 -8.97 2.69
N LYS A 17 -11.94 -7.68 2.43
CA LYS A 17 -12.43 -7.15 1.14
C LYS A 17 -11.35 -6.46 0.34
N CYS A 18 -11.41 -6.63 -0.98
CA CYS A 18 -10.65 -5.89 -1.98
C CYS A 18 -11.43 -5.89 -3.29
N THR A 19 -11.38 -4.81 -4.06
CA THR A 19 -12.03 -4.71 -5.39
C THR A 19 -11.19 -5.30 -6.50
N LEU A 20 -9.89 -5.54 -6.25
CA LEU A 20 -8.94 -6.04 -7.24
C LEU A 20 -8.98 -7.56 -7.35
N ALA A 21 -8.50 -8.06 -8.49
CA ALA A 21 -8.29 -9.47 -8.78
C ALA A 21 -6.87 -9.73 -9.29
N CYS A 22 -5.85 -9.23 -8.54
CA CYS A 22 -4.45 -9.37 -8.93
C CYS A 22 -4.08 -10.83 -9.18
N ILE A 23 -3.28 -11.08 -10.22
CA ILE A 23 -3.10 -12.42 -10.82
C ILE A 23 -2.54 -13.45 -9.81
N THR A 24 -1.55 -13.09 -8.98
CA THR A 24 -0.94 -14.01 -7.99
C THR A 24 -1.32 -13.69 -6.54
N CYS A 25 -2.37 -12.89 -6.33
CA CYS A 25 -2.83 -12.56 -4.99
C CYS A 25 -3.48 -13.78 -4.32
N GLU A 26 -3.10 -14.06 -3.06
CA GLU A 26 -3.70 -15.13 -2.25
C GLU A 26 -5.22 -15.02 -2.17
N ARG A 27 -5.74 -13.79 -2.07
CA ARG A 27 -7.19 -13.55 -2.12
C ARG A 27 -7.82 -14.10 -3.41
N THR A 28 -7.21 -13.79 -4.57
CA THR A 28 -7.72 -14.26 -5.87
C THR A 28 -7.66 -15.77 -5.97
N HIS A 29 -6.60 -16.36 -5.40
CA HIS A 29 -6.45 -17.81 -5.28
C HIS A 29 -7.55 -18.43 -4.43
N HIS A 30 -7.78 -17.93 -3.20
CA HIS A 30 -8.85 -18.41 -2.31
C HIS A 30 -10.24 -18.28 -2.95
N ILE A 31 -10.54 -17.16 -3.62
CA ILE A 31 -11.83 -17.01 -4.33
C ILE A 31 -11.99 -18.09 -5.41
N ARG A 32 -10.91 -18.41 -6.13
CA ARG A 32 -10.94 -19.42 -7.21
C ARG A 32 -11.13 -20.85 -6.69
N ILE A 33 -10.47 -21.20 -5.59
CA ILE A 33 -10.48 -22.57 -5.04
C ILE A 33 -11.67 -22.77 -4.09
N ASP A 34 -11.86 -21.84 -3.15
CA ASP A 34 -12.78 -22.00 -2.02
C ASP A 34 -14.09 -21.21 -2.19
N GLY A 35 -14.21 -20.40 -3.25
CA GLY A 35 -15.34 -19.50 -3.50
C GLY A 35 -15.45 -18.34 -2.50
N LYS A 36 -14.54 -18.24 -1.52
CA LYS A 36 -14.59 -17.23 -0.45
C LYS A 36 -13.19 -16.89 0.07
N VAL A 37 -13.11 -15.77 0.77
CA VAL A 37 -11.92 -15.34 1.52
C VAL A 37 -12.22 -15.47 3.01
N ILE A 38 -11.29 -16.10 3.73
CA ILE A 38 -11.40 -16.26 5.19
C ILE A 38 -11.23 -14.89 5.87
N GLY A 39 -11.83 -14.75 7.06
CA GLY A 39 -11.78 -13.54 7.87
C GLY A 39 -13.05 -12.70 7.76
N THR A 40 -13.07 -11.64 8.53
CA THR A 40 -14.21 -10.73 8.67
C THR A 40 -13.72 -9.27 8.71
N ILE A 41 -14.66 -8.34 8.86
CA ILE A 41 -14.33 -6.93 9.11
C ILE A 41 -14.10 -6.79 10.61
N LEU A 42 -12.93 -6.27 10.99
CA LEU A 42 -12.59 -5.97 12.38
C LEU A 42 -13.43 -4.76 12.84
N SER A 43 -14.17 -4.90 13.94
CA SER A 43 -14.91 -3.75 14.48
C SER A 43 -13.97 -2.69 15.06
N LEU A 44 -14.40 -1.43 15.07
CA LEU A 44 -13.63 -0.35 15.72
C LEU A 44 -13.34 -0.66 17.19
N ALA A 45 -14.33 -1.22 17.91
CA ALA A 45 -14.19 -1.61 19.33
C ALA A 45 -13.17 -2.73 19.53
N ASP A 46 -13.06 -3.67 18.58
CA ASP A 46 -12.03 -4.70 18.65
C ASP A 46 -10.66 -4.15 18.27
N PHE A 47 -10.59 -3.26 17.28
CA PHE A 47 -9.34 -2.58 16.93
C PHE A 47 -8.78 -1.78 18.11
N GLU A 48 -9.63 -1.07 18.87
CA GLU A 48 -9.23 -0.27 20.03
C GLU A 48 -8.51 -1.10 21.10
N LYS A 49 -8.83 -2.39 21.24
CA LYS A 49 -8.15 -3.31 22.18
C LYS A 49 -6.66 -3.50 21.88
N TYR A 50 -6.21 -3.21 20.65
CA TYR A 50 -4.80 -3.30 20.28
C TYR A 50 -3.99 -2.06 20.62
N MET A 51 -4.64 -0.89 20.85
CA MET A 51 -3.97 0.38 21.16
C MET A 51 -2.95 0.32 22.32
N PRO A 52 -3.21 -0.35 23.45
CA PRO A 52 -2.24 -0.44 24.55
C PRO A 52 -1.02 -1.32 24.22
N TRP A 53 -1.13 -2.18 23.21
CA TRP A 53 -0.14 -3.24 22.95
C TRP A 53 0.84 -2.90 21.85
N PHE A 54 0.48 -1.99 20.93
CA PHE A 54 1.28 -1.67 19.75
C PHE A 54 1.47 -0.17 19.58
N ASP A 55 2.62 0.20 19.04
CA ASP A 55 3.02 1.59 18.79
C ASP A 55 2.97 1.92 17.31
N HIS A 56 3.03 0.88 16.46
CA HIS A 56 2.93 0.99 15.01
C HIS A 56 1.96 -0.04 14.42
N PHE A 57 1.08 0.41 13.52
CA PHE A 57 0.08 -0.40 12.83
C PHE A 57 0.34 -0.40 11.34
N THR A 58 0.65 -1.56 10.77
CA THR A 58 0.75 -1.72 9.32
C THR A 58 -0.55 -2.30 8.77
N PHE A 59 -1.28 -1.50 8.05
CA PHE A 59 -2.48 -1.91 7.30
C PHE A 59 -2.03 -2.38 5.91
N CYS A 60 -1.45 -3.56 5.85
CA CYS A 60 -0.99 -4.20 4.63
C CYS A 60 -1.79 -5.46 4.40
N GLY A 61 -2.74 -5.40 3.48
CA GLY A 61 -3.56 -6.56 3.17
C GLY A 61 -2.76 -7.72 2.57
N GLN A 62 -2.81 -8.87 3.22
CA GLN A 62 -2.43 -10.15 2.59
C GLN A 62 -3.56 -10.61 1.67
N VAL A 63 -4.80 -10.39 2.09
CA VAL A 63 -6.02 -10.78 1.37
C VAL A 63 -7.02 -9.64 1.20
N SER A 64 -6.66 -8.42 1.59
CA SER A 64 -7.54 -7.26 1.58
C SER A 64 -6.87 -5.97 1.12
N ASP A 65 -7.64 -4.90 1.07
CA ASP A 65 -7.14 -3.52 0.96
C ASP A 65 -7.78 -2.70 2.08
N PRO A 66 -7.02 -1.99 2.92
CA PRO A 66 -7.55 -1.26 4.08
C PRO A 66 -8.59 -0.22 3.71
N SER A 67 -8.54 0.35 2.51
CA SER A 67 -9.54 1.30 2.00
C SER A 67 -10.94 0.69 1.88
N MET A 68 -11.05 -0.63 1.87
CA MET A 68 -12.34 -1.34 1.85
C MET A 68 -13.03 -1.39 3.22
N HIS A 69 -12.32 -1.09 4.30
CA HIS A 69 -12.94 -1.05 5.63
C HIS A 69 -13.92 0.12 5.72
N PRO A 70 -15.18 -0.11 6.16
CA PRO A 70 -16.22 0.93 6.18
C PRO A 70 -15.89 2.09 7.13
N GLU A 71 -15.19 1.83 8.21
CA GLU A 71 -14.82 2.81 9.24
C GLU A 71 -13.31 3.09 9.27
N PHE A 72 -12.61 2.96 8.15
CA PHE A 72 -11.15 3.16 8.11
C PHE A 72 -10.72 4.54 8.60
N ASN A 73 -11.51 5.58 8.29
CA ASN A 73 -11.27 6.92 8.84
C ASN A 73 -11.25 6.94 10.37
N LYS A 74 -12.19 6.25 11.03
CA LYS A 74 -12.24 6.19 12.50
C LYS A 74 -11.06 5.41 13.07
N ILE A 75 -10.63 4.34 12.39
CA ILE A 75 -9.44 3.58 12.75
C ILE A 75 -8.20 4.49 12.69
N LEU A 76 -8.03 5.25 11.61
CA LEU A 76 -6.90 6.15 11.44
C LEU A 76 -6.95 7.30 12.45
N GLU A 77 -8.13 7.91 12.68
CA GLU A 77 -8.35 8.91 13.72
C GLU A 77 -7.97 8.37 15.12
N LEU A 78 -8.29 7.10 15.41
CA LEU A 78 -7.94 6.47 16.69
C LEU A 78 -6.42 6.28 16.85
N VAL A 79 -5.72 5.88 15.78
CA VAL A 79 -4.24 5.78 15.76
C VAL A 79 -3.62 7.13 16.08
N VAL A 80 -4.03 8.18 15.36
CA VAL A 80 -3.51 9.54 15.54
C VAL A 80 -3.83 10.08 16.94
N LYS A 81 -5.07 9.92 17.42
CA LYS A 81 -5.50 10.36 18.77
C LYS A 81 -4.66 9.74 19.88
N ASN A 82 -4.19 8.52 19.70
CA ASN A 82 -3.34 7.83 20.67
C ASN A 82 -1.84 8.06 20.45
N ASN A 83 -1.46 9.03 19.59
CA ASN A 83 -0.08 9.35 19.26
C ASN A 83 0.72 8.11 18.79
N LYS A 84 0.06 7.27 17.97
CA LYS A 84 0.65 6.08 17.37
C LYS A 84 0.95 6.33 15.90
N SER A 85 1.78 5.49 15.30
CA SER A 85 2.12 5.54 13.88
C SER A 85 1.40 4.47 13.07
N ALA A 86 1.22 4.71 11.78
CA ALA A 86 0.70 3.70 10.89
C ALA A 86 1.32 3.75 9.48
N THR A 87 1.40 2.57 8.86
CA THR A 87 1.67 2.41 7.43
C THR A 87 0.43 1.89 6.73
N VAL A 88 -0.04 2.59 5.70
CA VAL A 88 -1.23 2.26 4.93
C VAL A 88 -0.84 1.81 3.52
N HIS A 89 -1.06 0.55 3.19
CA HIS A 89 -0.87 0.04 1.83
C HIS A 89 -2.18 0.11 1.05
N ASN A 90 -2.30 1.09 0.17
CA ASN A 90 -3.45 1.27 -0.68
C ASN A 90 -3.12 0.92 -2.14
N THR A 91 -3.91 0.03 -2.69
CA THR A 91 -3.78 -0.44 -4.07
C THR A 91 -5.10 -0.32 -4.82
N ALA A 92 -6.22 -0.46 -4.11
CA ALA A 92 -7.55 -0.34 -4.70
C ALA A 92 -7.90 1.12 -5.01
N SER A 93 -8.48 1.36 -6.19
CA SER A 93 -8.79 2.69 -6.74
C SER A 93 -10.28 3.06 -6.67
N HIS A 94 -11.10 2.27 -5.96
CA HIS A 94 -12.56 2.38 -5.96
C HIS A 94 -13.13 3.58 -5.18
N ARG A 95 -12.35 4.14 -4.24
CA ARG A 95 -12.81 5.26 -3.41
C ARG A 95 -12.88 6.56 -4.20
N PRO A 96 -13.83 7.45 -3.92
CA PRO A 96 -13.87 8.79 -4.51
C PRO A 96 -12.79 9.69 -3.90
N GLU A 97 -12.37 10.72 -4.62
CA GLU A 97 -11.37 11.71 -4.19
C GLU A 97 -11.67 12.27 -2.78
N ARG A 98 -12.93 12.64 -2.51
CA ARG A 98 -13.34 13.16 -1.19
C ARG A 98 -12.98 12.22 -0.02
N TRP A 99 -12.97 10.91 -0.27
CA TRP A 99 -12.56 9.93 0.74
C TRP A 99 -11.06 10.01 0.98
N TYR A 100 -10.26 10.07 -0.09
CA TYR A 100 -8.81 10.20 0.01
C TYR A 100 -8.43 11.49 0.72
N ARG A 101 -9.00 12.63 0.34
CA ARG A 101 -8.75 13.90 1.01
C ARG A 101 -9.03 13.83 2.51
N LYS A 102 -10.14 13.24 2.92
CA LYS A 102 -10.42 13.02 4.36
C LYS A 102 -9.32 12.18 5.03
N MET A 103 -8.82 11.13 4.39
CA MET A 103 -7.73 10.31 4.94
C MET A 103 -6.42 11.10 5.02
N PHE A 104 -6.13 11.91 4.02
CA PHE A 104 -4.93 12.75 3.99
C PHE A 104 -5.01 13.88 5.03
N ASP A 105 -6.17 14.48 5.25
CA ASP A 105 -6.40 15.45 6.34
C ASP A 105 -6.08 14.83 7.72
N ILE A 106 -6.50 13.58 7.95
CA ILE A 106 -6.17 12.85 9.19
C ILE A 106 -4.67 12.54 9.26
N SER A 107 -4.02 12.25 8.13
CA SER A 107 -2.60 11.88 8.06
C SER A 107 -1.67 13.09 8.21
N SER A 108 -2.11 14.28 7.78
CA SER A 108 -1.32 15.50 7.72
C SER A 108 -0.73 15.87 9.10
N GLY A 109 0.60 16.08 9.13
CA GLY A 109 1.34 16.38 10.35
C GLY A 109 1.44 15.23 11.37
N ASN A 110 0.99 14.03 11.02
CA ASN A 110 1.01 12.86 11.88
C ASN A 110 1.98 11.78 11.35
N GLN A 111 2.33 10.81 12.20
CA GLN A 111 3.25 9.72 11.85
C GLN A 111 2.53 8.62 11.02
N ILE A 112 1.96 9.03 9.90
CA ILE A 112 1.26 8.14 8.97
C ILE A 112 2.04 8.08 7.66
N GLU A 113 2.24 6.87 7.16
CA GLU A 113 2.91 6.60 5.90
C GLU A 113 1.95 5.93 4.93
N TRP A 114 1.92 6.38 3.68
CA TRP A 114 1.10 5.81 2.63
C TRP A 114 1.93 5.19 1.52
N TYR A 115 1.65 3.93 1.22
CA TYR A 115 2.16 3.22 0.05
C TYR A 115 1.06 3.12 -1.01
N PHE A 116 1.30 3.68 -2.16
CA PHE A 116 0.44 3.53 -3.33
C PHE A 116 1.00 2.43 -4.23
N GLY A 117 0.25 1.34 -4.38
CA GLY A 117 0.68 0.21 -5.20
C GLY A 117 0.26 0.39 -6.66
N ILE A 118 1.16 0.88 -7.51
CA ILE A 118 0.96 1.07 -8.95
C ILE A 118 2.14 0.43 -9.67
N ASP A 119 1.91 -0.61 -10.46
CA ASP A 119 2.96 -1.41 -11.07
C ASP A 119 3.10 -1.07 -12.56
N GLY A 120 4.02 -0.21 -12.90
CA GLY A 120 4.24 0.35 -14.23
C GLY A 120 3.77 1.81 -14.32
N LEU A 121 3.74 2.33 -15.53
CA LEU A 121 3.04 3.59 -15.79
C LEU A 121 1.57 3.45 -15.36
N PRO A 122 0.93 4.51 -14.85
CA PRO A 122 -0.41 4.43 -14.27
C PRO A 122 -1.43 3.70 -15.15
N LYS A 123 -1.41 3.97 -16.45
CA LYS A 123 -2.29 3.31 -17.46
C LYS A 123 -2.09 1.80 -17.59
N ASP A 124 -0.91 1.28 -17.23
CA ASP A 124 -0.50 -0.11 -17.43
C ASP A 124 -0.61 -0.98 -16.18
N SER A 125 -0.79 -0.38 -15.01
CA SER A 125 -0.83 -1.09 -13.72
C SER A 125 -1.91 -2.18 -13.65
N HIS A 126 -3.02 -2.01 -14.38
CA HIS A 126 -4.09 -3.00 -14.47
C HIS A 126 -3.66 -4.34 -15.10
N LYS A 127 -2.53 -4.40 -15.81
CA LYS A 127 -2.01 -5.62 -16.44
C LYS A 127 -1.70 -6.71 -15.40
N TYR A 128 -1.27 -6.32 -14.21
CA TYR A 128 -1.13 -7.23 -13.07
C TYR A 128 -2.24 -7.00 -12.03
N ARG A 129 -2.53 -5.75 -11.69
CA ARG A 129 -3.56 -5.38 -10.70
C ARG A 129 -4.93 -5.30 -11.35
N THR A 130 -5.39 -6.43 -11.86
CA THR A 130 -6.67 -6.55 -12.57
C THR A 130 -7.78 -5.79 -11.85
N ARG A 131 -8.53 -4.95 -12.56
CA ARG A 131 -9.57 -4.01 -12.08
C ARG A 131 -9.05 -2.77 -11.38
N GLN A 132 -7.76 -2.48 -11.39
CA GLN A 132 -7.25 -1.21 -10.90
C GLN A 132 -7.44 -0.12 -11.96
N ASP A 133 -7.90 1.04 -11.53
CA ASP A 133 -7.75 2.31 -12.24
C ASP A 133 -6.46 2.96 -11.72
N GLY A 134 -5.36 2.71 -12.40
CA GLY A 134 -4.04 3.17 -11.97
C GLY A 134 -3.87 4.67 -12.14
N GLU A 135 -4.50 5.27 -13.17
CA GLU A 135 -4.44 6.72 -13.40
C GLU A 135 -5.12 7.48 -12.27
N LYS A 136 -6.30 7.04 -11.86
CA LYS A 136 -6.99 7.60 -10.69
C LYS A 136 -6.18 7.45 -9.41
N LEU A 137 -5.59 6.27 -9.17
CA LEU A 137 -4.80 6.06 -7.96
C LEU A 137 -3.54 6.93 -7.96
N PHE A 138 -2.91 7.13 -9.12
CA PHE A 138 -1.80 8.04 -9.29
C PHE A 138 -2.19 9.51 -9.05
N GLU A 139 -3.37 9.92 -9.53
CA GLU A 139 -3.91 11.25 -9.23
C GLU A 139 -4.05 11.46 -7.72
N MET A 140 -4.59 10.47 -6.99
CA MET A 140 -4.71 10.55 -5.52
C MET A 140 -3.33 10.64 -4.85
N MET A 141 -2.35 9.90 -5.31
CA MET A 141 -0.97 9.98 -4.83
C MET A 141 -0.37 11.37 -5.10
N SER A 142 -0.60 11.95 -6.27
CA SER A 142 -0.16 13.30 -6.64
C SER A 142 -0.85 14.39 -5.81
N ILE A 143 -2.11 14.19 -5.42
CA ILE A 143 -2.79 15.10 -4.49
C ILE A 143 -2.16 14.99 -3.10
N ALA A 144 -1.87 13.77 -2.63
CA ALA A 144 -1.24 13.55 -1.33
C ALA A 144 0.12 14.26 -1.21
N SER A 145 0.95 14.26 -2.26
CA SER A 145 2.28 14.90 -2.26
C SER A 145 2.26 16.43 -2.07
N LYS A 146 1.10 17.06 -2.19
CA LYS A 146 0.93 18.52 -2.06
C LYS A 146 0.43 18.95 -0.68
N TYR A 147 0.28 18.02 0.26
CA TYR A 147 -0.16 18.36 1.62
C TYR A 147 0.96 19.04 2.41
N ASP A 148 0.59 20.10 3.15
CA ASP A 148 1.48 20.84 4.07
C ASP A 148 0.71 21.15 5.38
N PRO A 149 1.14 20.69 6.57
CA PRO A 149 2.27 19.78 6.75
C PRO A 149 2.02 18.41 6.12
N GLY A 150 3.08 17.83 5.54
CA GLY A 150 3.02 16.57 4.82
C GLY A 150 2.95 15.34 5.71
N PHE A 151 2.93 14.21 5.07
CA PHE A 151 3.09 12.87 5.62
C PHE A 151 3.87 12.02 4.62
N ALA A 152 4.44 10.90 5.07
CA ALA A 152 5.28 10.07 4.19
C ALA A 152 4.47 9.40 3.09
N ILE A 153 4.90 9.55 1.84
CA ILE A 153 4.26 8.98 0.66
C ILE A 153 5.28 8.16 -0.12
N LYS A 154 4.90 6.95 -0.47
CA LYS A 154 5.74 6.04 -1.24
C LYS A 154 4.96 5.43 -2.40
N TRP A 155 5.56 5.46 -3.57
CA TRP A 155 5.10 4.73 -4.73
C TRP A 155 5.70 3.32 -4.70
N LYS A 156 4.88 2.30 -4.42
CA LYS A 156 5.29 0.90 -4.43
C LYS A 156 5.10 0.31 -5.82
N TYR A 157 6.19 -0.18 -6.40
CA TYR A 157 6.26 -0.65 -7.78
C TYR A 157 6.85 -2.06 -7.83
N ILE A 158 6.06 -3.05 -8.24
CA ILE A 158 6.55 -4.41 -8.48
C ILE A 158 7.03 -4.50 -9.93
N ILE A 159 8.27 -4.95 -10.11
CA ILE A 159 8.85 -5.10 -11.45
C ILE A 159 8.33 -6.37 -12.08
N PHE A 160 7.78 -6.24 -13.29
CA PHE A 160 7.31 -7.30 -14.17
C PHE A 160 7.89 -7.11 -15.57
N LYS A 161 7.79 -8.13 -16.43
CA LYS A 161 8.25 -8.07 -17.83
C LYS A 161 7.65 -6.90 -18.61
N TYR A 162 6.38 -6.56 -18.38
CA TYR A 162 5.70 -5.49 -19.13
C TYR A 162 6.09 -4.07 -18.69
N ASN A 163 6.65 -3.91 -17.50
CA ASN A 163 6.98 -2.59 -16.93
C ASN A 163 8.46 -2.43 -16.55
N GLN A 164 9.30 -3.43 -16.84
CA GLN A 164 10.71 -3.41 -16.45
C GLN A 164 11.50 -2.24 -17.08
N ASN A 165 11.09 -1.78 -18.26
CA ASN A 165 11.72 -0.65 -18.96
C ASN A 165 11.19 0.72 -18.52
N ASP A 166 10.10 0.77 -17.75
CA ASP A 166 9.45 2.01 -17.29
C ASP A 166 9.99 2.48 -15.93
N VAL A 167 10.88 1.70 -15.30
CA VAL A 167 11.36 1.95 -13.92
C VAL A 167 11.99 3.33 -13.79
N GLU A 168 12.89 3.72 -14.71
CA GLU A 168 13.59 5.02 -14.62
C GLU A 168 12.64 6.19 -14.90
N GLU A 169 11.68 6.04 -15.81
CA GLU A 169 10.65 7.04 -16.06
C GLU A 169 9.77 7.24 -14.80
N CYS A 170 9.29 6.14 -14.20
CA CYS A 170 8.48 6.21 -12.99
C CYS A 170 9.26 6.79 -11.80
N LYS A 171 10.56 6.47 -11.68
CA LYS A 171 11.45 7.06 -10.68
C LYS A 171 11.60 8.57 -10.85
N GLN A 172 11.76 9.03 -12.10
CA GLN A 172 11.84 10.48 -12.38
C GLN A 172 10.52 11.18 -12.03
N ILE A 173 9.38 10.59 -12.39
CA ILE A 173 8.06 11.12 -12.01
C ILE A 173 7.91 11.21 -10.48
N ALA A 174 8.33 10.19 -9.75
CA ALA A 174 8.29 10.19 -8.28
C ALA A 174 9.17 11.31 -7.69
N LYS A 175 10.37 11.50 -8.24
CA LYS A 175 11.27 12.58 -7.87
C LYS A 175 10.64 13.96 -8.10
N ASP A 176 10.01 14.15 -9.25
CA ASP A 176 9.34 15.43 -9.58
C ASP A 176 8.15 15.72 -8.65
N LEU A 177 7.54 14.68 -8.08
CA LEU A 177 6.49 14.79 -7.07
C LEU A 177 7.02 14.90 -5.64
N GLY A 178 8.34 14.76 -5.41
CA GLY A 178 8.94 14.75 -4.07
C GLY A 178 8.50 13.57 -3.21
N ILE A 179 8.28 12.39 -3.82
CA ILE A 179 7.85 11.17 -3.12
C ILE A 179 8.87 10.06 -3.29
N VAL A 180 8.89 9.14 -2.31
CA VAL A 180 9.81 7.99 -2.35
C VAL A 180 9.34 6.96 -3.37
N PHE A 181 10.24 6.54 -4.27
CA PHE A 181 9.98 5.46 -5.22
C PHE A 181 10.54 4.14 -4.67
N ASN A 182 9.67 3.17 -4.44
CA ASN A 182 10.01 1.89 -3.84
C ASN A 182 9.78 0.73 -4.81
N THR A 183 10.86 0.18 -5.38
CA THR A 183 10.78 -1.00 -6.23
C THR A 183 10.80 -2.29 -5.44
N VAL A 184 10.03 -3.26 -5.88
CA VAL A 184 9.94 -4.59 -5.29
C VAL A 184 10.22 -5.64 -6.37
N ASN A 185 11.20 -6.48 -6.11
CA ASN A 185 11.40 -7.70 -6.90
C ASN A 185 10.58 -8.84 -6.28
N SER A 186 9.48 -9.20 -6.92
CA SER A 186 8.59 -10.24 -6.43
C SER A 186 9.22 -11.62 -6.61
N ARG A 187 9.07 -12.50 -5.61
CA ARG A 187 9.39 -13.93 -5.75
C ARG A 187 8.31 -14.72 -6.48
N ARG A 188 7.12 -14.13 -6.64
CA ARG A 188 5.94 -14.77 -7.24
C ARG A 188 5.56 -14.02 -8.52
N HIS A 189 6.21 -14.37 -9.63
CA HIS A 189 5.81 -13.86 -10.93
C HIS A 189 4.85 -14.84 -11.61
N PRO A 190 3.73 -14.32 -12.16
CA PRO A 190 2.88 -15.16 -13.01
C PRO A 190 3.66 -15.62 -14.25
N PRO A 191 3.31 -16.76 -14.85
CA PRO A 191 3.87 -17.15 -16.13
C PRO A 191 3.79 -16.01 -17.16
N GLY A 192 4.88 -15.75 -17.86
CA GLY A 192 4.98 -14.69 -18.86
C GLY A 192 5.14 -13.25 -18.32
N LEU A 193 5.08 -13.05 -17.00
CA LEU A 193 5.29 -11.73 -16.39
C LEU A 193 6.61 -11.61 -15.61
N ARG A 194 7.44 -12.65 -15.61
CA ARG A 194 8.77 -12.58 -14.99
C ARG A 194 9.64 -11.59 -15.75
N PRO A 195 10.27 -10.62 -15.09
CA PRO A 195 11.21 -9.71 -15.71
C PRO A 195 12.45 -10.44 -16.22
N ASP A 196 13.19 -9.85 -17.14
CA ASP A 196 14.46 -10.38 -17.63
C ASP A 196 15.52 -10.40 -16.52
N GLU A 197 16.51 -11.29 -16.62
CA GLU A 197 17.50 -11.50 -15.54
C GLU A 197 18.30 -10.23 -15.22
N GLU A 198 18.60 -9.41 -16.25
CA GLU A 198 19.32 -8.14 -16.07
C GLU A 198 18.56 -7.16 -15.15
N PHE A 199 17.21 -7.19 -15.13
CA PHE A 199 16.39 -6.37 -14.25
C PHE A 199 16.22 -6.97 -12.84
N THR A 200 16.56 -8.24 -12.67
CA THR A 200 16.47 -8.93 -11.37
C THR A 200 17.81 -8.98 -10.65
N SER A 201 18.94 -8.97 -11.38
CA SER A 201 20.29 -9.03 -10.82
C SER A 201 20.75 -7.71 -10.21
N ASN A 202 20.27 -6.58 -10.72
CA ASN A 202 20.64 -5.23 -10.26
C ASN A 202 19.85 -4.76 -9.03
N PHE A 203 18.76 -5.44 -8.68
CA PHE A 203 17.98 -5.15 -7.51
C PHE A 203 18.17 -6.30 -6.51
N ALA A 204 18.84 -6.06 -5.40
CA ALA A 204 18.92 -7.02 -4.31
C ALA A 204 17.51 -7.54 -4.00
N MET A 205 17.37 -8.84 -3.72
CA MET A 205 16.07 -9.43 -3.37
C MET A 205 15.52 -8.73 -2.13
N GLY A 206 14.61 -7.78 -2.32
CA GLY A 206 14.08 -6.92 -1.28
C GLY A 206 13.50 -5.63 -1.84
N ASN A 207 13.18 -4.74 -0.95
CA ASN A 207 12.75 -3.39 -1.29
C ASN A 207 14.00 -2.53 -1.55
N THR A 208 14.12 -1.96 -2.74
CA THR A 208 15.09 -0.90 -3.01
C THR A 208 14.35 0.43 -2.91
N TYR A 209 14.86 1.29 -2.05
CA TYR A 209 14.32 2.63 -1.83
C TYR A 209 15.16 3.63 -2.62
N TYR A 210 14.48 4.54 -3.29
CA TYR A 210 15.06 5.78 -3.77
C TYR A 210 14.44 6.92 -2.96
N ASP A 211 15.27 7.60 -2.20
CA ASP A 211 14.87 8.79 -1.44
C ASP A 211 15.18 10.04 -2.30
N PRO A 212 14.21 10.95 -2.52
CA PRO A 212 14.47 12.16 -3.30
C PRO A 212 15.48 13.11 -2.63
N ASP A 213 15.77 12.94 -1.33
CA ASP A 213 16.70 13.76 -0.55
C ASP A 213 18.15 13.19 -0.55
N GLU A 214 18.40 12.01 -1.16
CA GLU A 214 19.72 11.45 -1.45
C GLU A 214 20.15 11.75 -2.90
#